data_7a29b12ea5879996b4a8ef083a3062ef
#
_entry.id   7a29b12ea5879996b4a8ef083a3062ef
#
_cell.length_a   1.000
_cell.length_b   1.000
_cell.length_c   1.000
_cell.angle_alpha   90.00
_cell.angle_beta   90.00
_cell.angle_gamma   90.00
#
_symmetry.space_group_name_H-M   'P 1'
#
loop_
_entity.id
_entity.type
_entity.pdbx_description
1 polymer ?
#
loop_
_entity_poly.entity_id
_entity_poly.type
_entity_poly.pdbx_seq_one_letter_code
_entity_poly.pdbx_strand_id
1 'polypeptide(L)'
;MLEKIIFENFKSFRQKTEISLIKTNYTLLPYNVADNGVLKGCLFVGPNASGKSNIIIAIKYLLDSMFLNQNMNAKVYRCIFSEKRSYFLDYYFLINNEHIRYFIKIDDKFNITEKLFIDNKLKMERIGLSAKSYIADEEGVIYDENDIDKETLFLRTLYFNTKFTTNETLKKWIEYLMNSVYINLYEKKVIPYGKTNYQLLEYLKDNGTVKINNFFDRYNFKQQIEYAHSSEGNNVRITYRGDESDKYIFYKRKGINEPIPFGEESLGNQNLLRMLPSFLEVVENGGMLLIDEFSSGFHNDLESMLIKYFHKES
;
A
#
# COMPACT_ATOMS: atom_id res chain seq x y z
N MET A 1 8.90 -5.52 7.78
CA MET A 1 8.78 -5.53 6.30
C MET A 1 8.17 -6.84 5.83
N LEU A 2 7.49 -6.86 4.67
CA LEU A 2 7.01 -8.11 4.04
C LEU A 2 8.21 -8.90 3.52
N GLU A 3 8.39 -10.15 3.97
CA GLU A 3 9.47 -11.04 3.55
C GLU A 3 9.09 -11.88 2.35
N LYS A 4 7.87 -12.42 2.36
CA LYS A 4 7.34 -13.23 1.27
C LYS A 4 5.84 -13.41 1.36
N ILE A 5 5.24 -13.78 0.25
CA ILE A 5 3.86 -14.23 0.17
C ILE A 5 3.80 -15.55 -0.61
N ILE A 6 3.01 -16.50 -0.12
CA ILE A 6 2.75 -17.76 -0.79
C ILE A 6 1.24 -17.84 -1.02
N PHE A 7 0.83 -18.20 -2.22
CA PHE A 7 -0.58 -18.38 -2.53
C PHE A 7 -0.80 -19.50 -3.54
N GLU A 8 -1.98 -20.07 -3.53
CA GLU A 8 -2.39 -21.13 -4.46
C GLU A 8 -3.85 -20.93 -4.86
N ASN A 9 -4.15 -21.25 -6.10
CA ASN A 9 -5.49 -21.15 -6.68
C ASN A 9 -6.11 -19.75 -6.55
N PHE A 10 -5.27 -18.72 -6.66
CA PHE A 10 -5.65 -17.31 -6.49
C PHE A 10 -5.54 -16.55 -7.80
N LYS A 11 -6.62 -15.89 -8.23
CA LYS A 11 -6.67 -15.11 -9.49
C LYS A 11 -6.20 -15.91 -10.71
N SER A 12 -5.09 -15.55 -11.36
CA SER A 12 -4.50 -16.26 -12.50
C SER A 12 -3.56 -17.39 -12.09
N PHE A 13 -3.26 -17.54 -10.81
CA PHE A 13 -2.29 -18.52 -10.33
C PHE A 13 -2.99 -19.81 -9.87
N ARG A 14 -2.91 -20.84 -10.72
CA ARG A 14 -3.48 -22.16 -10.43
C ARG A 14 -2.65 -22.92 -9.39
N GLN A 15 -1.33 -22.88 -9.55
CA GLN A 15 -0.40 -23.64 -8.70
C GLN A 15 0.08 -22.79 -7.54
N LYS A 16 0.64 -23.48 -6.52
CA LYS A 16 1.34 -22.82 -5.42
C LYS A 16 2.47 -21.97 -5.97
N THR A 17 2.40 -20.68 -5.67
CA THR A 17 3.36 -19.66 -6.11
C THR A 17 3.92 -18.96 -4.89
N GLU A 18 5.22 -18.77 -4.86
CA GLU A 18 5.95 -18.03 -3.84
C GLU A 18 6.58 -16.79 -4.46
N ILE A 19 6.37 -15.64 -3.86
CA ILE A 19 7.07 -14.39 -4.15
C ILE A 19 7.91 -14.07 -2.92
N SER A 20 9.23 -14.17 -3.03
CA SER A 20 10.16 -13.87 -1.96
C SER A 20 10.78 -12.49 -2.17
N LEU A 21 10.79 -11.69 -1.11
CA LEU A 21 11.46 -10.40 -1.01
C LEU A 21 12.71 -10.48 -0.13
N ILE A 22 13.18 -11.68 0.17
CA ILE A 22 14.42 -11.91 0.92
C ILE A 22 15.60 -11.82 -0.07
N LYS A 23 16.67 -11.16 0.33
CA LYS A 23 17.90 -11.07 -0.47
C LYS A 23 18.40 -12.46 -0.86
N THR A 24 18.95 -12.56 -2.05
CA THR A 24 19.69 -13.72 -2.51
C THR A 24 21.19 -13.53 -2.26
N ASN A 25 22.00 -14.50 -2.68
CA ASN A 25 23.47 -14.38 -2.61
C ASN A 25 24.07 -13.40 -3.63
N TYR A 26 23.24 -12.83 -4.52
CA TYR A 26 23.71 -11.82 -5.48
C TYR A 26 23.86 -10.47 -4.79
N THR A 27 24.99 -9.79 -5.06
CA THR A 27 25.32 -8.47 -4.52
C THR A 27 24.94 -7.31 -5.46
N LEU A 28 24.07 -7.57 -6.42
CA LEU A 28 23.53 -6.52 -7.29
C LEU A 28 22.59 -5.62 -6.50
N LEU A 29 22.70 -4.31 -6.68
CA LEU A 29 21.87 -3.29 -6.05
C LEU A 29 21.86 -3.39 -4.50
N PRO A 30 23.00 -3.30 -3.81
CA PRO A 30 23.07 -3.46 -2.35
C PRO A 30 22.18 -2.46 -1.59
N TYR A 31 21.94 -1.28 -2.15
CA TYR A 31 21.05 -0.26 -1.58
C TYR A 31 19.56 -0.65 -1.59
N ASN A 32 19.17 -1.67 -2.36
CA ASN A 32 17.81 -2.23 -2.34
C ASN A 32 17.60 -3.24 -1.20
N VAL A 33 18.63 -3.51 -0.41
CA VAL A 33 18.55 -4.45 0.71
C VAL A 33 18.56 -3.68 2.01
N ALA A 34 17.55 -3.89 2.85
CA ALA A 34 17.55 -3.37 4.21
C ALA A 34 18.51 -4.16 5.11
N ASP A 35 18.89 -3.60 6.26
CA ASP A 35 19.84 -4.23 7.20
C ASP A 35 19.42 -5.64 7.65
N ASN A 36 18.11 -5.88 7.70
CA ASN A 36 17.51 -7.17 8.05
C ASN A 36 17.48 -8.20 6.89
N GLY A 37 18.02 -7.83 5.72
CA GLY A 37 18.11 -8.73 4.57
C GLY A 37 16.84 -8.81 3.70
N VAL A 38 15.83 -7.98 3.96
CA VAL A 38 14.62 -7.89 3.14
C VAL A 38 14.81 -6.83 2.05
N LEU A 39 14.28 -7.06 0.86
CA LEU A 39 14.32 -6.11 -0.24
C LEU A 39 13.40 -4.94 0.05
N LYS A 40 13.90 -3.71 -0.16
CA LYS A 40 13.12 -2.48 -0.02
C LYS A 40 12.12 -2.31 -1.16
N GLY A 41 12.44 -2.78 -2.36
CA GLY A 41 11.56 -2.68 -3.53
C GLY A 41 11.68 -3.87 -4.47
N CYS A 42 10.58 -4.16 -5.17
CA CYS A 42 10.49 -5.20 -6.17
C CYS A 42 9.66 -4.71 -7.37
N LEU A 43 10.17 -4.90 -8.57
CA LEU A 43 9.49 -4.55 -9.81
C LEU A 43 9.10 -5.81 -10.57
N PHE A 44 7.81 -5.98 -10.83
CA PHE A 44 7.29 -7.08 -11.66
C PHE A 44 7.18 -6.64 -13.11
N VAL A 45 7.97 -7.24 -13.98
CA VAL A 45 7.97 -6.98 -15.42
C VAL A 45 7.53 -8.22 -16.20
N GLY A 46 6.87 -8.01 -17.33
CA GLY A 46 6.42 -9.11 -18.19
C GLY A 46 5.32 -8.67 -19.13
N PRO A 47 4.91 -9.53 -20.08
CA PRO A 47 3.87 -9.22 -21.04
C PRO A 47 2.50 -8.99 -20.37
N ASN A 48 1.56 -8.41 -21.13
CA ASN A 48 0.18 -8.26 -20.65
C ASN A 48 -0.42 -9.65 -20.34
N ALA A 49 -1.31 -9.69 -19.36
CA ALA A 49 -1.95 -10.90 -18.85
C ALA A 49 -0.99 -11.93 -18.18
N SER A 50 0.26 -11.60 -17.90
CA SER A 50 1.21 -12.50 -17.20
C SER A 50 0.95 -12.64 -15.69
N GLY A 51 0.01 -11.88 -15.13
CA GLY A 51 -0.35 -11.97 -13.70
C GLY A 51 0.29 -10.91 -12.79
N LYS A 52 1.01 -9.92 -13.32
CA LYS A 52 1.65 -8.84 -12.53
C LYS A 52 0.70 -8.19 -11.53
N SER A 53 -0.42 -7.67 -12.01
CA SER A 53 -1.43 -7.04 -11.14
C SER A 53 -2.02 -8.03 -10.13
N ASN A 54 -2.10 -9.32 -10.45
CA ASN A 54 -2.62 -10.33 -9.53
C ASN A 54 -1.68 -10.61 -8.35
N ILE A 55 -0.36 -10.38 -8.49
CA ILE A 55 0.58 -10.41 -7.36
C ILE A 55 0.31 -9.23 -6.42
N ILE A 56 0.13 -8.03 -6.98
CA ILE A 56 -0.23 -6.84 -6.19
C ILE A 56 -1.57 -7.05 -5.48
N ILE A 57 -2.56 -7.63 -6.18
CA ILE A 57 -3.87 -7.97 -5.61
C ILE A 57 -3.73 -8.98 -4.46
N ALA A 58 -2.78 -9.93 -4.53
CA ALA A 58 -2.57 -10.87 -3.44
C ALA A 58 -2.08 -10.17 -2.16
N ILE A 59 -1.21 -9.17 -2.27
CA ILE A 59 -0.78 -8.36 -1.11
C ILE A 59 -1.93 -7.44 -0.66
N LYS A 60 -2.58 -6.78 -1.61
CA LYS A 60 -3.72 -5.88 -1.38
C LYS A 60 -4.90 -6.59 -0.69
N TYR A 61 -5.10 -7.89 -0.93
CA TYR A 61 -6.14 -8.68 -0.30
C TYR A 61 -6.11 -8.59 1.23
N LEU A 62 -4.94 -8.70 1.84
CA LEU A 62 -4.77 -8.54 3.29
C LEU A 62 -5.18 -7.14 3.75
N LEU A 63 -4.70 -6.10 3.04
CA LEU A 63 -4.95 -4.71 3.39
C LEU A 63 -6.45 -4.36 3.26
N ASP A 64 -7.07 -4.77 2.16
CA ASP A 64 -8.51 -4.54 1.92
C ASP A 64 -9.34 -5.24 3.00
N SER A 65 -9.02 -6.51 3.30
CA SER A 65 -9.75 -7.29 4.30
C SER A 65 -9.61 -6.74 5.71
N MET A 66 -8.46 -6.14 6.02
CA MET A 66 -8.19 -5.55 7.33
C MET A 66 -8.82 -4.17 7.51
N PHE A 67 -8.76 -3.31 6.49
CA PHE A 67 -9.02 -1.89 6.70
C PHE A 67 -10.21 -1.34 5.91
N LEU A 68 -10.60 -1.96 4.79
CA LEU A 68 -11.77 -1.52 4.04
C LEU A 68 -13.01 -2.28 4.52
N ASN A 69 -14.12 -1.55 4.71
CA ASN A 69 -15.40 -2.17 5.05
C ASN A 69 -16.10 -2.65 3.77
N GLN A 70 -15.46 -3.59 3.07
CA GLN A 70 -15.99 -4.17 1.84
C GLN A 70 -16.24 -5.66 2.06
N ASN A 71 -17.42 -6.12 1.66
CA ASN A 71 -17.70 -7.56 1.60
C ASN A 71 -16.73 -8.21 0.61
N MET A 72 -15.86 -9.06 1.13
CA MET A 72 -14.90 -9.79 0.32
C MET A 72 -15.62 -10.89 -0.45
N ASN A 73 -15.94 -10.62 -1.73
CA ASN A 73 -16.51 -11.66 -2.59
C ASN A 73 -15.45 -12.73 -2.89
N ALA A 74 -15.39 -13.74 -2.03
CA ALA A 74 -14.40 -14.80 -2.11
C ALA A 74 -14.34 -15.50 -3.49
N LYS A 75 -15.43 -15.54 -4.23
CA LYS A 75 -15.49 -16.12 -5.59
C LYS A 75 -14.61 -15.40 -6.59
N VAL A 76 -14.47 -14.07 -6.47
CA VAL A 76 -13.70 -13.22 -7.38
C VAL A 76 -12.21 -13.50 -7.30
N TYR A 77 -11.73 -14.01 -6.17
CA TYR A 77 -10.30 -14.25 -5.94
C TYR A 77 -9.84 -15.65 -6.33
N ARG A 78 -10.77 -16.60 -6.49
CA ARG A 78 -10.43 -17.96 -6.91
C ARG A 78 -9.97 -17.98 -8.38
N CYS A 79 -8.99 -18.84 -8.68
CA CYS A 79 -8.52 -19.06 -10.04
C CYS A 79 -9.61 -19.73 -10.88
N ILE A 80 -10.01 -19.08 -11.96
CA ILE A 80 -11.04 -19.58 -12.89
C ILE A 80 -10.54 -20.76 -13.76
N PHE A 81 -9.22 -20.94 -13.85
CA PHE A 81 -8.58 -22.03 -14.62
C PHE A 81 -8.36 -23.30 -13.80
N SER A 82 -8.87 -23.35 -12.56
CA SER A 82 -8.66 -24.46 -11.63
C SER A 82 -9.95 -25.13 -11.27
N GLU A 83 -9.93 -26.45 -11.17
CA GLU A 83 -11.02 -27.27 -10.63
C GLU A 83 -11.11 -27.19 -9.11
N LYS A 84 -9.98 -26.88 -8.44
CA LYS A 84 -9.94 -26.63 -7.00
C LYS A 84 -10.83 -25.45 -6.66
N ARG A 85 -11.67 -25.62 -5.64
CA ARG A 85 -12.59 -24.57 -5.19
C ARG A 85 -12.05 -23.78 -3.99
N SER A 86 -11.06 -24.31 -3.27
CA SER A 86 -10.38 -23.61 -2.18
C SER A 86 -9.15 -22.88 -2.68
N TYR A 87 -8.82 -21.75 -2.05
CA TYR A 87 -7.56 -21.03 -2.25
C TYR A 87 -6.98 -20.59 -0.92
N PHE A 88 -5.69 -20.28 -0.89
CA PHE A 88 -5.04 -19.74 0.31
C PHE A 88 -4.03 -18.66 -0.04
N LEU A 89 -3.75 -17.81 0.96
CA LEU A 89 -2.66 -16.84 1.00
C LEU A 89 -1.94 -16.99 2.34
N ASP A 90 -0.62 -16.92 2.31
CA ASP A 90 0.26 -17.11 3.47
C ASP A 90 1.32 -16.02 3.45
N TYR A 91 1.23 -15.06 4.36
CA TYR A 91 2.05 -13.87 4.43
C TYR A 91 3.11 -14.02 5.50
N TYR A 92 4.32 -13.56 5.21
CA TYR A 92 5.46 -13.56 6.13
C TYR A 92 6.03 -12.17 6.24
N PHE A 93 6.16 -11.68 7.47
CA PHE A 93 6.71 -10.37 7.77
C PHE A 93 7.82 -10.49 8.82
N LEU A 94 8.79 -9.59 8.74
CA LEU A 94 9.78 -9.34 9.80
C LEU A 94 9.51 -7.98 10.40
N ILE A 95 9.12 -7.96 11.67
CA ILE A 95 8.76 -6.76 12.44
C ILE A 95 9.46 -6.85 13.80
N ASN A 96 10.22 -5.84 14.20
CA ASN A 96 10.95 -5.84 15.47
C ASN A 96 11.86 -7.06 15.68
N ASN A 97 12.46 -7.60 14.62
CA ASN A 97 13.25 -8.84 14.62
C ASN A 97 12.44 -10.11 14.98
N GLU A 98 11.12 -10.05 15.01
CA GLU A 98 10.25 -11.21 15.17
C GLU A 98 9.57 -11.54 13.83
N HIS A 99 9.46 -12.83 13.52
CA HIS A 99 8.79 -13.32 12.32
C HIS A 99 7.30 -13.48 12.57
N ILE A 100 6.50 -12.73 11.82
CA ILE A 100 5.04 -12.87 11.81
C ILE A 100 4.64 -13.66 10.58
N ARG A 101 3.87 -14.72 10.78
CA ARG A 101 3.22 -15.47 9.70
C ARG A 101 1.72 -15.37 9.85
N TYR A 102 1.04 -14.94 8.81
CA TYR A 102 -0.41 -14.89 8.78
C TYR A 102 -0.96 -15.67 7.59
N PHE A 103 -1.68 -16.74 7.89
CA PHE A 103 -2.25 -17.66 6.93
C PHE A 103 -3.76 -17.47 6.83
N ILE A 104 -4.29 -17.39 5.60
CA ILE A 104 -5.72 -17.31 5.28
C ILE A 104 -6.02 -18.38 4.25
N LYS A 105 -7.06 -19.19 4.49
CA LYS A 105 -7.60 -20.14 3.52
C LYS A 105 -9.10 -19.98 3.43
N ILE A 106 -9.61 -19.98 2.21
CA ILE A 106 -11.04 -20.01 1.90
C ILE A 106 -11.34 -21.35 1.28
N ASP A 107 -12.27 -22.11 1.87
CA ASP A 107 -12.65 -23.42 1.36
C ASP A 107 -13.73 -23.33 0.25
N ASP A 108 -14.23 -24.48 -0.21
CA ASP A 108 -15.22 -24.59 -1.27
C ASP A 108 -16.62 -24.10 -0.86
N LYS A 109 -16.89 -24.03 0.43
CA LYS A 109 -18.13 -23.52 1.05
C LYS A 109 -17.98 -22.06 1.51
N PHE A 110 -16.84 -21.44 1.19
CA PHE A 110 -16.47 -20.06 1.59
C PHE A 110 -16.24 -19.90 3.10
N ASN A 111 -15.98 -20.98 3.84
CA ASN A 111 -15.53 -20.85 5.22
C ASN A 111 -14.10 -20.35 5.25
N ILE A 112 -13.82 -19.46 6.20
CA ILE A 112 -12.51 -18.89 6.42
C ILE A 112 -11.75 -19.71 7.45
N THR A 113 -10.50 -20.03 7.15
CA THR A 113 -9.51 -20.50 8.13
C THR A 113 -8.42 -19.46 8.23
N GLU A 114 -8.12 -18.99 9.43
CA GLU A 114 -7.03 -18.04 9.71
C GLU A 114 -6.09 -18.62 10.74
N LYS A 115 -4.78 -18.34 10.61
CA LYS A 115 -3.79 -18.63 11.64
C LYS A 115 -2.74 -17.53 11.69
N LEU A 116 -2.48 -17.03 12.88
CA LEU A 116 -1.43 -16.04 13.13
C LEU A 116 -0.36 -16.65 14.02
N PHE A 117 0.90 -16.51 13.60
CA PHE A 117 2.05 -16.97 14.37
C PHE A 117 3.03 -15.80 14.58
N ILE A 118 3.70 -15.79 15.73
CA ILE A 118 4.89 -14.97 16.00
C ILE A 118 5.99 -15.95 16.40
N ASP A 119 7.13 -15.92 15.71
CA ASP A 119 8.25 -16.85 15.90
C ASP A 119 7.80 -18.32 16.01
N ASN A 120 6.96 -18.73 15.08
CA ASN A 120 6.34 -20.06 14.99
C ASN A 120 5.40 -20.42 16.16
N LYS A 121 5.13 -19.52 17.11
CA LYS A 121 4.15 -19.73 18.18
C LYS A 121 2.78 -19.24 17.70
N LEU A 122 1.78 -20.14 17.74
CA LEU A 122 0.40 -19.79 17.39
C LEU A 122 -0.14 -18.72 18.37
N LYS A 123 -0.64 -17.63 17.81
CA LYS A 123 -1.22 -16.50 18.55
C LYS A 123 -2.71 -16.33 18.32
N MET A 124 -3.21 -16.85 17.21
CA MET A 124 -4.61 -16.76 16.86
C MET A 124 -4.94 -17.87 15.84
N GLU A 125 -6.09 -18.48 15.96
CA GLU A 125 -6.65 -19.35 14.92
C GLU A 125 -8.15 -19.16 14.79
N ARG A 126 -8.63 -19.39 13.58
CA ARG A 126 -10.03 -19.47 13.21
C ARG A 126 -10.26 -20.69 12.32
N ILE A 127 -11.33 -21.42 12.54
CA ILE A 127 -11.80 -22.49 11.68
C ILE A 127 -13.32 -22.33 11.51
N GLY A 128 -13.73 -21.82 10.35
CA GLY A 128 -15.13 -21.50 10.07
C GLY A 128 -15.68 -20.41 10.99
N LEU A 129 -16.64 -20.78 11.86
CA LEU A 129 -17.29 -19.86 12.80
C LEU A 129 -16.62 -19.82 14.17
N SER A 130 -15.71 -20.74 14.47
CA SER A 130 -14.99 -20.78 15.73
C SER A 130 -13.64 -20.12 15.61
N ALA A 131 -13.31 -19.25 16.56
CA ALA A 131 -12.02 -18.54 16.60
C ALA A 131 -11.51 -18.38 18.02
N LYS A 132 -10.19 -18.50 18.18
CA LYS A 132 -9.51 -18.35 19.44
C LYS A 132 -8.27 -17.48 19.30
N SER A 133 -8.10 -16.53 20.22
CA SER A 133 -6.90 -15.74 20.38
C SER A 133 -6.15 -16.18 21.62
N TYR A 134 -4.83 -16.26 21.51
CA TYR A 134 -3.89 -16.43 22.63
C TYR A 134 -3.20 -15.10 22.98
N ILE A 135 -3.73 -14.00 22.47
CA ILE A 135 -3.31 -12.64 22.78
C ILE A 135 -4.32 -12.09 23.77
N ALA A 136 -3.88 -11.85 24.99
CA ALA A 136 -4.73 -11.22 26.00
C ALA A 136 -4.88 -9.72 25.71
N ASP A 137 -6.04 -9.16 26.06
CA ASP A 137 -6.24 -7.71 26.12
C ASP A 137 -5.61 -7.09 27.39
N GLU A 138 -5.89 -5.83 27.66
CA GLU A 138 -5.37 -5.12 28.85
C GLU A 138 -5.90 -5.70 30.17
N GLU A 139 -7.07 -6.33 30.15
CA GLU A 139 -7.70 -6.97 31.30
C GLU A 139 -7.29 -8.45 31.47
N GLY A 140 -6.44 -8.96 30.56
CA GLY A 140 -5.99 -10.35 30.53
C GLY A 140 -7.00 -11.31 29.92
N VAL A 141 -8.04 -10.81 29.25
CA VAL A 141 -9.09 -11.64 28.61
C VAL A 141 -8.57 -12.22 27.31
N ILE A 142 -8.81 -13.49 27.10
CA ILE A 142 -8.54 -14.21 25.85
C ILE A 142 -9.87 -14.44 25.12
N TYR A 143 -9.90 -14.09 23.84
CA TYR A 143 -11.07 -14.28 22.99
C TYR A 143 -11.20 -15.75 22.57
N ASP A 144 -12.35 -16.34 22.84
CA ASP A 144 -12.74 -17.71 22.43
C ASP A 144 -14.21 -17.65 22.00
N GLU A 145 -14.43 -17.57 20.67
CA GLU A 145 -15.72 -17.25 20.05
C GLU A 145 -16.17 -18.42 19.15
N ASN A 146 -17.45 -18.74 19.19
CA ASN A 146 -18.01 -19.87 18.42
C ASN A 146 -19.07 -19.48 17.38
N ASP A 147 -19.36 -18.19 17.22
CA ASP A 147 -20.33 -17.69 16.23
C ASP A 147 -19.86 -16.35 15.66
N ILE A 148 -18.68 -16.36 15.03
CA ILE A 148 -18.11 -15.15 14.42
C ILE A 148 -18.65 -14.93 13.01
N ASP A 149 -18.60 -13.68 12.57
CA ASP A 149 -19.00 -13.27 11.22
C ASP A 149 -18.28 -14.09 10.14
N LYS A 150 -19.05 -14.55 9.12
CA LYS A 150 -18.54 -15.38 8.02
C LYS A 150 -17.65 -14.65 7.03
N GLU A 151 -17.83 -13.35 6.88
CA GLU A 151 -17.23 -12.53 5.81
C GLU A 151 -16.06 -11.68 6.30
N THR A 152 -16.01 -11.41 7.62
CA THR A 152 -14.97 -10.56 8.23
C THR A 152 -13.85 -11.43 8.80
N LEU A 153 -12.59 -11.02 8.58
CA LEU A 153 -11.44 -11.67 9.21
C LEU A 153 -11.48 -11.53 10.73
N PHE A 154 -11.20 -12.61 11.44
CA PHE A 154 -11.11 -12.57 12.90
C PHE A 154 -9.94 -11.70 13.38
N LEU A 155 -8.82 -11.66 12.64
CA LEU A 155 -7.73 -10.74 12.90
C LEU A 155 -8.19 -9.29 12.92
N ARG A 156 -9.09 -8.90 11.99
CA ARG A 156 -9.69 -7.56 11.96
C ARG A 156 -10.50 -7.30 13.22
N THR A 157 -11.41 -8.20 13.57
CA THR A 157 -12.26 -8.10 14.78
C THR A 157 -11.38 -7.94 16.03
N LEU A 158 -10.38 -8.81 16.17
CA LEU A 158 -9.45 -8.79 17.29
C LEU A 158 -8.69 -7.46 17.37
N TYR A 159 -8.16 -6.96 16.25
CA TYR A 159 -7.46 -5.67 16.23
C TYR A 159 -8.37 -4.50 16.63
N PHE A 160 -9.59 -4.43 16.08
CA PHE A 160 -10.48 -3.30 16.40
C PHE A 160 -10.96 -3.31 17.84
N ASN A 161 -11.02 -4.48 18.49
CA ASN A 161 -11.39 -4.62 19.90
C ASN A 161 -10.21 -4.35 20.85
N THR A 162 -9.00 -4.86 20.55
CA THR A 162 -7.86 -4.83 21.47
C THR A 162 -6.80 -3.79 21.14
N LYS A 163 -6.73 -3.33 19.85
CA LYS A 163 -5.63 -2.51 19.31
C LYS A 163 -4.25 -3.12 19.50
N PHE A 164 -4.21 -4.40 19.94
CA PHE A 164 -2.97 -5.11 20.29
C PHE A 164 -2.08 -4.34 21.28
N THR A 165 -2.69 -3.62 22.22
CA THR A 165 -1.98 -2.78 23.20
C THR A 165 -0.99 -3.57 24.05
N THR A 166 -1.25 -4.85 24.30
CA THR A 166 -0.39 -5.77 25.07
C THR A 166 0.71 -6.44 24.24
N ASN A 167 0.75 -6.23 22.93
CA ASN A 167 1.72 -6.87 22.03
C ASN A 167 2.34 -5.85 21.06
N GLU A 168 3.53 -5.36 21.40
CA GLU A 168 4.21 -4.31 20.63
C GLU A 168 4.53 -4.71 19.20
N THR A 169 4.88 -5.97 18.94
CA THR A 169 5.18 -6.46 17.59
C THR A 169 3.95 -6.47 16.70
N LEU A 170 2.82 -6.93 17.22
CA LEU A 170 1.55 -6.89 16.47
C LEU A 170 1.07 -5.46 16.25
N LYS A 171 1.20 -4.60 17.26
CA LYS A 171 0.88 -3.18 17.13
C LYS A 171 1.68 -2.54 15.99
N LYS A 172 3.00 -2.70 15.97
CA LYS A 172 3.86 -2.19 14.89
C LYS A 172 3.59 -2.85 13.54
N TRP A 173 3.23 -4.13 13.52
CA TRP A 173 2.84 -4.79 12.29
C TRP A 173 1.57 -4.17 11.70
N ILE A 174 0.56 -3.93 12.51
CA ILE A 174 -0.67 -3.27 12.04
C ILE A 174 -0.39 -1.82 11.62
N GLU A 175 0.44 -1.08 12.35
CA GLU A 175 0.88 0.26 11.94
C GLU A 175 1.57 0.24 10.57
N TYR A 176 2.47 -0.72 10.33
CA TYR A 176 3.10 -0.93 9.03
C TYR A 176 2.07 -1.21 7.92
N LEU A 177 1.07 -2.04 8.19
CA LEU A 177 -0.01 -2.31 7.23
C LEU A 177 -0.89 -1.07 7.00
N MET A 178 -1.21 -0.31 8.05
CA MET A 178 -2.01 0.92 7.97
C MET A 178 -1.30 2.04 7.20
N ASN A 179 0.02 2.14 7.33
CA ASN A 179 0.80 3.12 6.58
C ASN A 179 0.99 2.75 5.11
N SER A 180 0.43 1.61 4.69
CA SER A 180 0.53 1.16 3.31
C SER A 180 -0.48 1.87 2.41
N VAL A 181 -0.13 2.01 1.12
CA VAL A 181 -0.95 2.68 0.11
C VAL A 181 -0.95 1.85 -1.17
N TYR A 182 -2.12 1.69 -1.78
CA TYR A 182 -2.26 1.16 -3.12
C TYR A 182 -2.53 2.29 -4.11
N ILE A 183 -1.79 2.30 -5.22
CA ILE A 183 -1.93 3.28 -6.31
C ILE A 183 -2.12 2.51 -7.62
N ASN A 184 -3.14 2.91 -8.39
CA ASN A 184 -3.28 2.53 -9.79
C ASN A 184 -3.19 3.79 -10.64
N LEU A 185 -2.10 3.95 -11.39
CA LEU A 185 -1.86 5.17 -12.16
C LEU A 185 -2.77 5.30 -13.38
N TYR A 186 -3.16 4.18 -13.98
CA TYR A 186 -4.09 4.17 -15.10
C TYR A 186 -5.49 4.60 -14.68
N GLU A 187 -6.00 4.05 -13.58
CA GLU A 187 -7.31 4.41 -13.01
C GLU A 187 -7.28 5.72 -12.22
N LYS A 188 -6.11 6.34 -12.02
CA LYS A 188 -5.91 7.53 -11.18
C LYS A 188 -6.42 7.34 -9.75
N LYS A 189 -6.26 6.14 -9.21
CA LYS A 189 -6.80 5.71 -7.92
C LYS A 189 -5.69 5.63 -6.89
N VAL A 190 -5.93 6.24 -5.73
CA VAL A 190 -5.08 6.15 -4.53
C VAL A 190 -5.93 5.63 -3.38
N ILE A 191 -5.53 4.55 -2.75
CA ILE A 191 -6.21 3.94 -1.60
C ILE A 191 -5.24 3.89 -0.43
N PRO A 192 -5.32 4.81 0.53
CA PRO A 192 -4.64 4.70 1.80
C PRO A 192 -5.41 3.74 2.72
N TYR A 193 -4.69 3.00 3.58
CA TYR A 193 -5.30 2.05 4.52
C TYR A 193 -5.37 2.59 5.96
N GLY A 194 -4.64 3.65 6.25
CA GLY A 194 -4.67 4.35 7.53
C GLY A 194 -5.63 5.54 7.55
N LYS A 195 -5.49 6.35 8.59
CA LYS A 195 -6.28 7.57 8.76
C LYS A 195 -5.76 8.74 7.92
N THR A 196 -4.52 8.69 7.48
CA THR A 196 -3.90 9.78 6.72
C THR A 196 -4.51 9.82 5.32
N ASN A 197 -5.05 10.97 4.96
CA ASN A 197 -5.59 11.17 3.63
C ASN A 197 -4.46 11.60 2.70
N TYR A 198 -4.03 10.71 1.82
CA TYR A 198 -2.97 10.97 0.84
C TYR A 198 -3.51 11.49 -0.49
N GLN A 199 -4.78 11.82 -0.57
CA GLN A 199 -5.32 12.52 -1.73
C GLN A 199 -4.68 13.92 -1.80
N LEU A 200 -4.27 14.30 -2.99
CA LEU A 200 -3.45 15.49 -3.22
C LEU A 200 -4.00 16.76 -2.58
N LEU A 201 -5.30 17.05 -2.75
CA LEU A 201 -5.91 18.27 -2.22
C LEU A 201 -5.94 18.29 -0.69
N GLU A 202 -6.30 17.18 -0.06
CA GLU A 202 -6.33 17.09 1.40
C GLU A 202 -4.91 17.16 1.97
N TYR A 203 -3.96 16.46 1.32
CA TYR A 203 -2.55 16.58 1.69
C TYR A 203 -2.04 18.03 1.66
N LEU A 204 -2.38 18.78 0.60
CA LEU A 204 -1.96 20.18 0.46
C LEU A 204 -2.65 21.11 1.46
N LYS A 205 -3.89 20.82 1.87
CA LYS A 205 -4.56 21.56 2.95
C LYS A 205 -3.82 21.42 4.28
N ASP A 206 -3.38 20.20 4.60
CA ASP A 206 -2.78 19.87 5.88
C ASP A 206 -1.29 20.20 5.92
N ASN A 207 -0.54 19.94 4.85
CA ASN A 207 0.92 19.99 4.82
C ASN A 207 1.49 21.11 3.95
N GLY A 208 0.67 21.79 3.14
CA GLY A 208 1.13 22.77 2.18
C GLY A 208 1.99 22.17 1.05
N THR A 209 2.78 23.00 0.39
CA THR A 209 3.56 22.61 -0.81
C THR A 209 5.03 22.30 -0.54
N VAL A 210 5.52 22.56 0.67
CA VAL A 210 6.97 22.57 0.99
C VAL A 210 7.65 21.24 0.71
N LYS A 211 7.09 20.11 1.20
CA LYS A 211 7.70 18.78 0.98
C LYS A 211 7.76 18.42 -0.51
N ILE A 212 6.70 18.75 -1.26
CA ILE A 212 6.64 18.50 -2.71
C ILE A 212 7.65 19.36 -3.47
N ASN A 213 7.73 20.64 -3.15
CA ASN A 213 8.68 21.54 -3.78
C ASN A 213 10.13 21.18 -3.45
N ASN A 214 10.42 20.77 -2.22
CA ASN A 214 11.74 20.24 -1.85
C ASN A 214 12.10 18.98 -2.64
N PHE A 215 11.14 18.10 -2.91
CA PHE A 215 11.36 16.95 -3.78
C PHE A 215 11.70 17.40 -5.21
N PHE A 216 10.96 18.35 -5.77
CA PHE A 216 11.25 18.88 -7.10
C PHE A 216 12.62 19.52 -7.18
N ASP A 217 13.02 20.34 -6.20
CA ASP A 217 14.34 20.97 -6.15
C ASP A 217 15.45 19.93 -6.01
N ARG A 218 15.30 18.95 -5.13
CA ARG A 218 16.29 17.89 -4.90
C ARG A 218 16.60 17.07 -6.15
N TYR A 219 15.59 16.82 -6.95
CA TYR A 219 15.70 16.04 -8.19
C TYR A 219 15.81 16.90 -9.44
N ASN A 220 16.07 18.20 -9.24
CA ASN A 220 16.30 19.17 -10.32
C ASN A 220 15.15 19.24 -11.33
N PHE A 221 13.92 19.03 -10.88
CA PHE A 221 12.74 19.40 -11.64
C PHE A 221 12.74 20.92 -11.79
N LYS A 222 12.65 21.40 -13.01
CA LYS A 222 12.59 22.85 -13.28
C LYS A 222 11.19 23.40 -13.05
N GLN A 223 10.51 22.93 -11.98
CA GLN A 223 9.15 23.32 -11.64
C GLN A 223 8.93 23.27 -10.13
N GLN A 224 7.97 24.04 -9.69
CA GLN A 224 7.41 24.04 -8.33
C GLN A 224 5.90 24.12 -8.42
N ILE A 225 5.19 23.84 -7.34
CA ILE A 225 3.74 24.05 -7.24
C ILE A 225 3.42 25.17 -6.25
N GLU A 226 2.33 25.84 -6.53
CA GLU A 226 1.66 26.79 -5.66
C GLU A 226 0.25 26.28 -5.36
N TYR A 227 -0.20 26.43 -4.13
CA TYR A 227 -1.56 26.08 -3.71
C TYR A 227 -2.23 27.34 -3.16
N ALA A 228 -3.01 28.03 -3.99
CA ALA A 228 -3.52 29.38 -3.74
C ALA A 228 -4.88 29.61 -4.43
N HIS A 229 -5.57 30.68 -4.04
CA HIS A 229 -6.83 31.12 -4.67
C HIS A 229 -6.60 31.67 -6.09
N SER A 230 -5.45 32.29 -6.30
CA SER A 230 -5.03 32.80 -7.59
C SER A 230 -3.53 32.70 -7.74
N SER A 231 -3.04 32.68 -8.96
CA SER A 231 -1.61 32.74 -9.26
C SER A 231 -1.34 33.78 -10.34
N GLU A 232 -0.27 34.53 -10.16
CA GLU A 232 0.11 35.62 -11.05
C GLU A 232 1.45 35.32 -11.75
N GLY A 233 1.49 35.64 -13.03
CA GLY A 233 2.68 35.68 -13.85
C GLY A 233 2.98 37.10 -14.32
N ASN A 234 3.89 37.23 -15.29
CA ASN A 234 4.24 38.54 -15.84
C ASN A 234 3.09 39.18 -16.64
N ASN A 235 2.33 38.36 -17.36
CA ASN A 235 1.29 38.82 -18.29
C ASN A 235 -0.10 38.27 -17.97
N VAL A 236 -0.20 37.25 -17.08
CA VAL A 236 -1.43 36.57 -16.81
C VAL A 236 -1.64 36.42 -15.30
N ARG A 237 -2.83 36.76 -14.87
CA ARG A 237 -3.35 36.37 -13.55
C ARG A 237 -4.49 35.37 -13.74
N ILE A 238 -4.37 34.19 -13.13
CA ILE A 238 -5.39 33.16 -13.16
C ILE A 238 -6.09 33.15 -11.81
N THR A 239 -7.41 33.36 -11.85
CA THR A 239 -8.28 33.28 -10.67
C THR A 239 -9.47 32.42 -11.03
N TYR A 240 -9.74 31.38 -10.25
CA TYR A 240 -10.95 30.58 -10.43
C TYR A 240 -12.12 31.26 -9.71
N ARG A 241 -13.28 31.21 -10.35
CA ARG A 241 -14.55 31.62 -9.70
C ARG A 241 -15.04 30.45 -8.87
N GLY A 242 -14.85 30.50 -7.59
CA GLY A 242 -15.28 29.53 -6.59
C GLY A 242 -15.52 30.22 -5.25
N ASP A 243 -15.77 29.46 -4.22
CA ASP A 243 -15.84 29.99 -2.86
C ASP A 243 -14.49 30.62 -2.48
N GLU A 244 -14.49 31.72 -1.73
CA GLU A 244 -13.26 32.39 -1.30
C GLU A 244 -12.32 31.46 -0.50
N SER A 245 -12.84 30.34 0.01
CA SER A 245 -12.09 29.28 0.69
C SER A 245 -11.35 28.32 -0.24
N ASP A 246 -11.71 28.25 -1.54
CA ASP A 246 -11.17 27.27 -2.46
C ASP A 246 -9.78 27.66 -2.96
N LYS A 247 -8.82 26.76 -2.76
CA LYS A 247 -7.47 26.87 -3.29
C LYS A 247 -7.27 25.89 -4.44
N TYR A 248 -6.46 26.32 -5.41
CA TYR A 248 -6.16 25.60 -6.63
C TYR A 248 -4.66 25.36 -6.76
N ILE A 249 -4.28 24.36 -7.54
CA ILE A 249 -2.89 23.99 -7.76
C ILE A 249 -2.43 24.62 -9.07
N PHE A 250 -1.31 25.34 -9.01
CA PHE A 250 -0.64 25.90 -10.15
C PHE A 250 0.81 25.39 -10.20
N TYR A 251 1.29 25.10 -11.40
CA TYR A 251 2.71 24.86 -11.65
C TYR A 251 3.39 26.17 -12.01
N LYS A 252 4.57 26.38 -11.44
CA LYS A 252 5.52 27.43 -11.82
C LYS A 252 6.80 26.79 -12.34
N ARG A 253 7.25 27.18 -13.52
CA ARG A 253 8.45 26.63 -14.15
C ARG A 253 9.59 27.63 -14.09
N LYS A 254 10.80 27.15 -13.80
CA LYS A 254 12.00 27.98 -13.78
C LYS A 254 12.23 28.61 -15.15
N GLY A 255 12.30 29.95 -15.18
CA GLY A 255 12.45 30.72 -16.42
C GLY A 255 11.14 31.02 -17.17
N ILE A 256 10.00 30.56 -16.67
CA ILE A 256 8.66 30.89 -17.18
C ILE A 256 7.85 31.38 -15.99
N ASN A 257 7.50 32.69 -15.98
CA ASN A 257 6.79 33.25 -14.84
C ASN A 257 5.25 33.05 -14.90
N GLU A 258 4.77 32.52 -16.02
CA GLU A 258 3.32 32.28 -16.18
C GLU A 258 2.89 31.02 -15.43
N PRO A 259 1.84 31.09 -14.58
CA PRO A 259 1.32 29.94 -13.86
C PRO A 259 0.54 29.01 -14.80
N ILE A 260 0.72 27.71 -14.63
CA ILE A 260 0.00 26.69 -15.39
C ILE A 260 -0.97 25.98 -14.43
N PRO A 261 -2.30 26.04 -14.65
CA PRO A 261 -3.25 25.32 -13.85
C PRO A 261 -2.99 23.80 -13.89
N PHE A 262 -3.23 23.10 -12.79
CA PHE A 262 -3.04 21.65 -12.69
C PHE A 262 -3.72 20.85 -13.82
N GLY A 263 -4.93 21.28 -14.22
CA GLY A 263 -5.67 20.61 -15.29
C GLY A 263 -5.07 20.77 -16.69
N GLU A 264 -4.29 21.83 -16.91
CA GLU A 264 -3.63 22.14 -18.19
C GLU A 264 -2.23 21.50 -18.30
N GLU A 265 -1.75 20.91 -17.20
CA GLU A 265 -0.43 20.29 -17.19
C GLU A 265 -0.44 18.91 -17.88
N SER A 266 0.73 18.45 -18.31
CA SER A 266 0.88 17.11 -18.92
C SER A 266 0.37 15.99 -18.00
N LEU A 267 -0.17 14.94 -18.60
CA LEU A 267 -0.69 13.80 -17.83
C LEU A 267 0.37 13.19 -16.90
N GLY A 268 1.63 13.11 -17.36
CA GLY A 268 2.75 12.62 -16.55
C GLY A 268 2.99 13.44 -15.28
N ASN A 269 3.01 14.77 -15.41
CA ASN A 269 3.16 15.68 -14.27
C ASN A 269 1.94 15.64 -13.33
N GLN A 270 0.73 15.53 -13.88
CA GLN A 270 -0.48 15.36 -13.08
C GLN A 270 -0.43 14.04 -12.27
N ASN A 271 -0.03 12.92 -12.90
CA ASN A 271 0.08 11.62 -12.25
C ASN A 271 1.19 11.61 -11.19
N LEU A 272 2.34 12.22 -11.50
CA LEU A 272 3.41 12.40 -10.52
C LEU A 272 2.91 13.15 -9.29
N LEU A 273 2.25 14.30 -9.48
CA LEU A 273 1.79 15.10 -8.37
C LEU A 273 0.71 14.40 -7.54
N ARG A 274 -0.19 13.62 -8.18
CA ARG A 274 -1.19 12.83 -7.45
C ARG A 274 -0.58 11.71 -6.59
N MET A 275 0.50 11.10 -7.08
CA MET A 275 1.18 10.00 -6.39
C MET A 275 2.12 10.49 -5.28
N LEU A 276 2.72 11.66 -5.47
CA LEU A 276 3.85 12.12 -4.67
C LEU A 276 3.56 12.24 -3.17
N PRO A 277 2.38 12.71 -2.70
CA PRO A 277 2.03 12.69 -1.28
C PRO A 277 2.15 11.30 -0.65
N SER A 278 1.53 10.29 -1.27
CA SER A 278 1.60 8.90 -0.79
C SER A 278 3.03 8.38 -0.77
N PHE A 279 3.81 8.73 -1.77
CA PHE A 279 5.19 8.32 -1.91
C PHE A 279 6.07 8.90 -0.79
N LEU A 280 5.94 10.20 -0.53
CA LEU A 280 6.69 10.89 0.52
C LEU A 280 6.33 10.37 1.92
N GLU A 281 5.04 10.18 2.19
CA GLU A 281 4.55 9.71 3.48
C GLU A 281 4.95 8.26 3.77
N VAL A 282 4.89 7.36 2.79
CA VAL A 282 5.33 5.96 2.98
C VAL A 282 6.84 5.88 3.21
N VAL A 283 7.63 6.71 2.55
CA VAL A 283 9.08 6.79 2.78
C VAL A 283 9.39 7.30 4.19
N GLU A 284 8.64 8.28 4.69
CA GLU A 284 8.85 8.89 6.01
C GLU A 284 8.36 8.00 7.16
N ASN A 285 7.20 7.37 7.00
CA ASN A 285 6.51 6.67 8.10
C ASN A 285 6.60 5.14 8.03
N GLY A 286 7.19 4.60 6.97
CA GLY A 286 7.19 3.18 6.68
C GLY A 286 5.87 2.73 6.03
N GLY A 287 5.72 1.41 5.80
CA GLY A 287 4.57 0.83 5.11
C GLY A 287 4.95 0.24 3.75
N MET A 288 3.94 -0.19 2.99
CA MET A 288 4.11 -0.69 1.63
C MET A 288 3.52 0.28 0.62
N LEU A 289 4.26 0.58 -0.44
CA LEU A 289 3.78 1.31 -1.58
C LEU A 289 3.52 0.31 -2.72
N LEU A 290 2.24 0.00 -2.96
CA LEU A 290 1.81 -0.93 -4.00
C LEU A 290 1.35 -0.13 -5.22
N ILE A 291 2.14 -0.14 -6.29
CA ILE A 291 1.83 0.63 -7.50
C ILE A 291 1.54 -0.33 -8.64
N ASP A 292 0.33 -0.27 -9.16
CA ASP A 292 -0.08 -0.96 -10.39
C ASP A 292 -0.01 0.02 -11.57
N GLU A 293 0.34 -0.49 -12.76
CA GLU A 293 0.52 0.30 -13.98
C GLU A 293 1.54 1.46 -13.81
N PHE A 294 2.68 1.18 -13.11
CA PHE A 294 3.68 2.20 -12.75
C PHE A 294 4.25 2.95 -13.96
N SER A 295 4.43 2.28 -15.09
CA SER A 295 4.88 2.87 -16.36
C SER A 295 3.79 3.67 -17.09
N SER A 296 2.57 3.70 -16.56
CA SER A 296 1.45 4.37 -17.22
C SER A 296 1.54 5.90 -17.06
N GLY A 297 2.03 6.58 -18.07
CA GLY A 297 2.07 8.04 -18.12
C GLY A 297 3.35 8.68 -17.59
N PHE A 298 4.39 7.90 -17.30
CA PHE A 298 5.72 8.41 -16.97
C PHE A 298 6.72 8.18 -18.11
N HIS A 299 7.72 9.07 -18.18
CA HIS A 299 8.92 8.81 -18.94
C HIS A 299 9.85 7.90 -18.13
N ASN A 300 10.60 7.01 -18.79
CA ASN A 300 11.50 6.05 -18.14
C ASN A 300 12.50 6.66 -17.15
N ASP A 301 12.96 7.89 -17.42
CA ASP A 301 13.87 8.60 -16.52
C ASP A 301 13.21 8.95 -15.18
N LEU A 302 11.93 9.32 -15.21
CA LEU A 302 11.15 9.61 -14.01
C LEU A 302 10.92 8.36 -13.19
N GLU A 303 10.57 7.24 -13.83
CA GLU A 303 10.43 5.93 -13.17
C GLU A 303 11.73 5.53 -12.46
N SER A 304 12.84 5.60 -13.18
CA SER A 304 14.16 5.28 -12.65
C SER A 304 14.55 6.16 -11.46
N MET A 305 14.20 7.43 -11.52
CA MET A 305 14.45 8.39 -10.43
C MET A 305 13.61 8.08 -9.20
N LEU A 306 12.31 7.81 -9.35
CA LEU A 306 11.41 7.46 -8.25
C LEU A 306 11.84 6.16 -7.54
N ILE A 307 12.24 5.15 -8.32
CA ILE A 307 12.79 3.90 -7.78
C ILE A 307 14.08 4.18 -6.97
N LYS A 308 15.00 4.98 -7.51
CA LYS A 308 16.24 5.33 -6.81
C LYS A 308 15.98 6.14 -5.53
N TYR A 309 15.00 7.03 -5.56
CA TYR A 309 14.61 7.79 -4.37
C TYR A 309 14.13 6.86 -3.28
N PHE A 310 13.17 5.98 -3.60
CA PHE A 310 12.61 5.04 -2.64
C PHE A 310 13.70 4.18 -1.99
N HIS A 311 14.63 3.65 -2.78
CA HIS A 311 15.71 2.80 -2.26
C HIS A 311 16.72 3.53 -1.36
N LYS A 312 16.87 4.85 -1.51
CA LYS A 312 17.83 5.63 -0.72
C LYS A 312 17.25 6.19 0.57
N GLU A 313 15.97 6.50 0.56
CA GLU A 313 15.31 7.22 1.65
C GLU A 313 14.48 6.28 2.54
N SER A 314 14.06 5.10 2.03
CA SER A 314 13.28 4.11 2.78
C SER A 314 14.15 3.21 3.65
#